data_86f5f1c13a9789662a392de29f6249f0
#
_entry.id   86f5f1c13a9789662a392de29f6249f0
#
_cell.length_a   1.000
_cell.length_b   1.000
_cell.length_c   1.000
_cell.angle_alpha   90.00
_cell.angle_beta   90.00
_cell.angle_gamma   90.00
#
_symmetry.space_group_name_H-M   'P 1'
#
loop_
_entity.id
_entity.type
_entity.pdbx_description
1 polymer ?
#
loop_
_entity_poly.entity_id
_entity_poly.type
_entity_poly.pdbx_seq_one_letter_code
_entity_poly.pdbx_strand_id
1 'polypeptide(L)'
;SYDWSREIKTSDSDYYKWTQWIFLKLYNSYYDKKTKKAKNISELIIPSNIDSSKRDNYIDSKRLTYIDTIDVNWCEELGTVLANEEVIGGLSERGGFPVSKKPMTQWVMRITEYADRLLDDLDDLDWPESIKSSQRNWIGKSYGAEISFSVNPELIINVFTTRPDTIYGATYLVLAPENSIVEKIVTDDQKNEIKNYQEIAKSKSDLERQENQKIKTGVFTGAFAINPMSNKKIPIWISDYVLSSYGTGAIMAVPAHDERDYE
;
A
#
# COMPACT_ATOMS: atom_id res chain seq x y z
N SER A 1 -16.09 -26.46 31.89
CA SER A 1 -14.92 -27.28 31.47
C SER A 1 -14.92 -27.42 29.97
N TYR A 2 -13.75 -27.48 29.36
CA TYR A 2 -13.59 -27.71 27.93
C TYR A 2 -13.54 -29.23 27.66
N ASP A 3 -14.02 -29.61 26.47
CA ASP A 3 -13.87 -30.98 25.96
C ASP A 3 -12.55 -31.08 25.19
N TRP A 4 -11.49 -31.51 25.87
CA TRP A 4 -10.15 -31.61 25.30
C TRP A 4 -10.02 -32.69 24.21
N SER A 5 -10.99 -33.61 24.09
CA SER A 5 -11.00 -34.59 23.00
C SER A 5 -11.26 -33.94 21.63
N ARG A 6 -11.72 -32.68 21.62
CA ARG A 6 -12.02 -31.89 20.43
C ARG A 6 -10.98 -30.80 20.17
N GLU A 7 -9.80 -30.96 20.76
CA GLU A 7 -8.68 -30.03 20.49
C GLU A 7 -8.27 -30.09 19.02
N ILE A 8 -8.06 -28.91 18.41
CA ILE A 8 -7.57 -28.74 17.03
C ILE A 8 -6.24 -28.01 17.07
N LYS A 9 -5.22 -28.61 16.44
CA LYS A 9 -3.90 -28.00 16.27
C LYS A 9 -3.72 -27.58 14.81
N THR A 10 -3.62 -26.30 14.57
CA THR A 10 -3.46 -25.74 13.20
C THR A 10 -2.11 -26.11 12.56
N SER A 11 -1.14 -26.54 13.37
CA SER A 11 0.17 -27.04 12.94
C SER A 11 0.19 -28.54 12.57
N ASP A 12 -0.90 -29.25 12.81
CA ASP A 12 -0.99 -30.70 12.45
C ASP A 12 -1.21 -30.82 10.93
N SER A 13 -0.61 -31.88 10.35
CA SER A 13 -0.71 -32.15 8.91
C SER A 13 -2.15 -32.37 8.45
N ASP A 14 -2.98 -32.97 9.33
CA ASP A 14 -4.41 -33.17 9.06
C ASP A 14 -5.21 -31.88 8.99
N TYR A 15 -4.71 -30.78 9.60
CA TYR A 15 -5.32 -29.48 9.52
C TYR A 15 -4.72 -28.66 8.37
N TYR A 16 -3.39 -28.45 8.33
CA TYR A 16 -2.79 -27.55 7.35
C TYR A 16 -2.84 -28.05 5.90
N LYS A 17 -3.11 -29.34 5.67
CA LYS A 17 -3.40 -29.85 4.32
C LYS A 17 -4.53 -29.08 3.63
N TRP A 18 -5.53 -28.61 4.40
CA TRP A 18 -6.62 -27.80 3.86
C TRP A 18 -6.16 -26.39 3.50
N THR A 19 -5.29 -25.79 4.28
CA THR A 19 -4.64 -24.49 3.95
C THR A 19 -3.84 -24.64 2.65
N GLN A 20 -3.07 -25.68 2.51
CA GLN A 20 -2.32 -25.98 1.27
C GLN A 20 -3.26 -26.21 0.08
N TRP A 21 -4.37 -26.91 0.28
CA TRP A 21 -5.36 -27.13 -0.76
C TRP A 21 -6.01 -25.82 -1.22
N ILE A 22 -6.37 -24.92 -0.30
CA ILE A 22 -6.89 -23.59 -0.61
C ILE A 22 -5.85 -22.81 -1.41
N PHE A 23 -4.58 -22.82 -0.96
CA PHE A 23 -3.49 -22.16 -1.67
C PHE A 23 -3.38 -22.66 -3.13
N LEU A 24 -3.38 -23.98 -3.34
CA LEU A 24 -3.31 -24.57 -4.68
C LEU A 24 -4.51 -24.18 -5.55
N LYS A 25 -5.70 -24.05 -4.97
CA LYS A 25 -6.88 -23.55 -5.67
C LYS A 25 -6.68 -22.10 -6.15
N LEU A 26 -6.17 -21.23 -5.27
CA LEU A 26 -5.86 -19.83 -5.63
C LEU A 26 -4.72 -19.75 -6.66
N TYR A 27 -3.67 -20.54 -6.51
CA TYR A 27 -2.56 -20.59 -7.46
C TYR A 27 -3.01 -21.01 -8.87
N ASN A 28 -3.94 -21.98 -8.95
CA ASN A 28 -4.49 -22.44 -10.21
C ASN A 28 -5.69 -21.63 -10.70
N SER A 29 -5.88 -20.41 -10.19
CA SER A 29 -7.00 -19.54 -10.55
C SER A 29 -6.54 -18.14 -10.92
N TYR A 30 -7.36 -17.47 -11.73
CA TYR A 30 -7.29 -16.03 -12.01
C TYR A 30 -8.67 -15.40 -11.76
N TYR A 31 -8.70 -14.10 -11.51
CA TYR A 31 -9.95 -13.35 -11.37
C TYR A 31 -10.47 -12.90 -12.75
N ASP A 32 -11.64 -13.39 -13.15
CA ASP A 32 -12.31 -12.94 -14.36
C ASP A 32 -13.18 -11.71 -14.06
N LYS A 33 -12.73 -10.55 -14.49
CA LYS A 33 -13.43 -9.27 -14.28
C LYS A 33 -14.84 -9.21 -14.90
N LYS A 34 -15.10 -9.99 -15.98
CA LYS A 34 -16.40 -10.00 -16.64
C LYS A 34 -17.45 -10.74 -15.80
N THR A 35 -17.07 -11.86 -15.24
CA THR A 35 -17.99 -12.66 -14.41
C THR A 35 -17.86 -12.37 -12.93
N LYS A 36 -16.88 -11.52 -12.53
CA LYS A 36 -16.54 -11.18 -11.15
C LYS A 36 -16.29 -12.43 -10.28
N LYS A 37 -15.65 -13.47 -10.86
CA LYS A 37 -15.39 -14.76 -10.20
C LYS A 37 -13.99 -15.28 -10.52
N ALA A 38 -13.47 -16.13 -9.63
CA ALA A 38 -12.29 -16.92 -9.94
C ALA A 38 -12.62 -17.98 -11.01
N LYS A 39 -11.72 -18.16 -11.96
CA LYS A 39 -11.75 -19.22 -12.97
C LYS A 39 -10.42 -19.97 -12.97
N ASN A 40 -10.43 -21.19 -13.52
CA ASN A 40 -9.21 -21.97 -13.65
C ASN A 40 -8.21 -21.24 -14.57
N ILE A 41 -6.95 -21.23 -14.19
CA ILE A 41 -5.90 -20.56 -14.96
C ILE A 41 -5.75 -21.10 -16.40
N SER A 42 -6.13 -22.35 -16.64
CA SER A 42 -6.15 -22.95 -17.98
C SER A 42 -7.18 -22.32 -18.93
N GLU A 43 -8.19 -21.63 -18.38
CA GLU A 43 -9.22 -20.93 -19.15
C GLU A 43 -8.78 -19.49 -19.49
N LEU A 44 -7.61 -19.06 -19.03
CA LEU A 44 -7.13 -17.71 -19.27
C LEU A 44 -6.84 -17.48 -20.76
N ILE A 45 -7.53 -16.52 -21.34
CA ILE A 45 -7.31 -16.09 -22.72
C ILE A 45 -6.05 -15.22 -22.78
N ILE A 46 -5.03 -15.70 -23.47
CA ILE A 46 -3.79 -14.97 -23.65
C ILE A 46 -3.92 -14.11 -24.92
N PRO A 47 -3.70 -12.79 -24.82
CA PRO A 47 -3.73 -11.90 -25.97
C PRO A 47 -2.74 -12.31 -27.06
N SER A 48 -3.15 -12.24 -28.32
CA SER A 48 -2.32 -12.66 -29.47
C SER A 48 -1.05 -11.84 -29.68
N ASN A 49 -0.97 -10.65 -29.09
CA ASN A 49 0.20 -9.77 -29.12
C ASN A 49 1.28 -10.11 -28.07
N ILE A 50 1.06 -11.14 -27.24
CA ILE A 50 2.05 -11.61 -26.28
C ILE A 50 2.97 -12.64 -26.94
N ASP A 51 4.25 -12.29 -26.95
CA ASP A 51 5.31 -13.18 -27.42
C ASP A 51 5.32 -14.51 -26.65
N SER A 52 5.64 -15.61 -27.34
CA SER A 52 5.69 -16.95 -26.75
C SER A 52 6.65 -17.01 -25.55
N SER A 53 7.76 -16.31 -25.60
CA SER A 53 8.74 -16.21 -24.50
C SER A 53 8.23 -15.50 -23.24
N LYS A 54 7.17 -14.68 -23.37
CA LYS A 54 6.55 -13.93 -22.26
C LYS A 54 5.24 -14.53 -21.78
N ARG A 55 4.82 -15.63 -22.38
CA ARG A 55 3.53 -16.26 -22.10
C ARG A 55 3.41 -16.70 -20.65
N ASP A 56 4.41 -17.36 -20.11
CA ASP A 56 4.39 -17.85 -18.72
C ASP A 56 4.38 -16.70 -17.73
N ASN A 57 5.16 -15.65 -17.98
CA ASN A 57 5.13 -14.43 -17.15
C ASN A 57 3.76 -13.75 -17.17
N TYR A 58 3.08 -13.75 -18.33
CA TYR A 58 1.72 -13.21 -18.40
C TYR A 58 0.75 -14.06 -17.59
N ILE A 59 0.80 -15.38 -17.68
CA ILE A 59 -0.03 -16.31 -16.91
C ILE A 59 0.19 -16.06 -15.40
N ASP A 60 1.44 -16.02 -14.97
CA ASP A 60 1.81 -15.80 -13.55
C ASP A 60 1.35 -14.42 -13.05
N SER A 61 1.39 -13.41 -13.91
CA SER A 61 0.86 -12.08 -13.58
C SER A 61 -0.66 -12.05 -13.32
N LYS A 62 -1.39 -13.10 -13.72
CA LYS A 62 -2.85 -13.21 -13.55
C LYS A 62 -3.27 -14.15 -12.43
N ARG A 63 -2.37 -15.01 -11.94
CA ARG A 63 -2.66 -15.90 -10.83
C ARG A 63 -3.11 -15.14 -9.58
N LEU A 64 -4.02 -15.71 -8.82
CA LEU A 64 -4.48 -15.13 -7.56
C LEU A 64 -3.43 -15.22 -6.44
N THR A 65 -2.42 -16.08 -6.59
CA THR A 65 -1.22 -16.08 -5.74
C THR A 65 0.03 -16.00 -6.61
N TYR A 66 1.01 -15.27 -6.16
CA TYR A 66 2.27 -15.04 -6.88
C TYR A 66 3.41 -14.81 -5.89
N ILE A 67 4.64 -14.90 -6.38
CA ILE A 67 5.83 -14.58 -5.59
C ILE A 67 6.22 -13.14 -5.87
N ASP A 68 6.50 -12.39 -4.79
CA ASP A 68 7.02 -11.02 -4.89
C ASP A 68 7.99 -10.75 -3.74
N THR A 69 8.80 -9.70 -3.89
CA THR A 69 9.66 -9.20 -2.82
C THR A 69 8.94 -8.01 -2.17
N ILE A 70 8.51 -8.20 -0.94
CA ILE A 70 7.79 -7.21 -0.16
C ILE A 70 8.54 -6.88 1.14
N ASP A 71 8.39 -5.66 1.62
CA ASP A 71 8.93 -5.28 2.92
C ASP A 71 8.09 -5.89 4.04
N VAL A 72 8.73 -6.73 4.85
CA VAL A 72 8.11 -7.40 6.01
C VAL A 72 8.67 -6.86 7.31
N ASN A 73 7.89 -6.96 8.39
CA ASN A 73 8.35 -6.66 9.74
C ASN A 73 9.19 -7.82 10.25
N TRP A 74 10.50 -7.71 10.18
CA TRP A 74 11.43 -8.75 10.63
C TRP A 74 11.91 -8.49 12.06
N CYS A 75 11.77 -9.48 12.92
CA CYS A 75 12.34 -9.49 14.25
C CYS A 75 13.50 -10.51 14.32
N GLU A 76 14.72 -10.02 14.46
CA GLU A 76 15.92 -10.87 14.49
C GLU A 76 15.92 -11.81 15.71
N GLU A 77 15.55 -11.28 16.88
CA GLU A 77 15.54 -12.03 18.14
C GLU A 77 14.49 -13.17 18.14
N LEU A 78 13.35 -12.96 17.50
CA LEU A 78 12.32 -13.98 17.36
C LEU A 78 12.54 -14.88 16.14
N GLY A 79 13.41 -14.48 15.20
CA GLY A 79 13.72 -15.20 13.97
C GLY A 79 12.52 -15.36 13.05
N THR A 80 11.58 -14.39 13.05
CA THR A 80 10.33 -14.48 12.29
C THR A 80 9.84 -13.14 11.78
N VAL A 81 8.94 -13.21 10.79
CA VAL A 81 8.14 -12.09 10.29
C VAL A 81 6.95 -11.89 11.21
N LEU A 82 6.64 -10.63 11.52
CA LEU A 82 5.53 -10.22 12.38
C LEU A 82 4.45 -9.52 11.55
N ALA A 83 3.18 -9.72 11.90
CA ALA A 83 2.08 -8.93 11.39
C ALA A 83 2.16 -7.48 11.91
N ASN A 84 1.46 -6.55 11.26
CA ASN A 84 1.49 -5.14 11.68
C ASN A 84 0.98 -4.97 13.11
N GLU A 85 -0.02 -5.75 13.51
CA GLU A 85 -0.64 -5.73 14.84
C GLU A 85 0.30 -6.25 15.94
N GLU A 86 1.34 -7.02 15.59
CA GLU A 86 2.35 -7.56 16.51
C GLU A 86 3.54 -6.61 16.71
N VAL A 87 3.50 -5.42 16.08
CA VAL A 87 4.55 -4.40 16.20
C VAL A 87 3.96 -3.16 16.86
N ILE A 88 4.47 -2.80 18.04
CA ILE A 88 4.04 -1.65 18.84
C ILE A 88 5.25 -0.76 19.13
N GLY A 89 5.23 0.48 18.64
CA GLY A 89 6.33 1.42 18.85
C GLY A 89 7.68 0.93 18.29
N GLY A 90 7.66 0.18 17.17
CA GLY A 90 8.86 -0.40 16.55
C GLY A 90 9.41 -1.63 17.27
N LEU A 91 8.69 -2.15 18.27
CA LEU A 91 9.07 -3.34 19.05
C LEU A 91 8.05 -4.45 18.85
N SER A 92 8.49 -5.71 18.97
CA SER A 92 7.58 -6.87 18.97
C SER A 92 6.70 -6.88 20.22
N GLU A 93 5.40 -7.13 20.07
CA GLU A 93 4.48 -7.30 21.21
C GLU A 93 4.99 -8.39 22.16
N ARG A 94 5.47 -9.49 21.59
CA ARG A 94 6.09 -10.58 22.35
C ARG A 94 7.58 -10.31 22.56
N GLY A 95 7.97 -10.02 23.78
CA GLY A 95 9.37 -9.90 24.20
C GLY A 95 9.94 -8.47 24.08
N GLY A 96 9.28 -7.53 23.41
CA GLY A 96 9.73 -6.14 23.31
C GLY A 96 11.03 -5.97 22.50
N PHE A 97 11.26 -6.83 21.51
CA PHE A 97 12.48 -6.81 20.70
C PHE A 97 12.37 -5.85 19.51
N PRO A 98 13.46 -5.24 19.06
CA PRO A 98 13.45 -4.35 17.90
C PRO A 98 12.96 -5.05 16.65
N VAL A 99 12.12 -4.35 15.89
CA VAL A 99 11.60 -4.82 14.58
C VAL A 99 12.09 -3.88 13.49
N SER A 100 12.52 -4.45 12.37
CA SER A 100 12.97 -3.69 11.21
C SER A 100 12.24 -4.12 9.94
N LYS A 101 12.03 -3.18 9.02
CA LYS A 101 11.55 -3.51 7.68
C LYS A 101 12.68 -4.18 6.89
N LYS A 102 12.38 -5.34 6.30
CA LYS A 102 13.33 -6.12 5.51
C LYS A 102 12.65 -6.62 4.24
N PRO A 103 13.22 -6.38 3.05
CA PRO A 103 12.69 -6.95 1.83
C PRO A 103 12.90 -8.47 1.83
N MET A 104 11.81 -9.21 1.67
CA MET A 104 11.82 -10.68 1.63
C MET A 104 10.91 -11.19 0.53
N THR A 105 11.37 -12.23 -0.15
CA THR A 105 10.57 -12.95 -1.14
C THR A 105 9.48 -13.74 -0.43
N GLN A 106 8.22 -13.43 -0.75
CA GLN A 106 7.04 -13.99 -0.10
C GLN A 106 6.00 -14.43 -1.13
N TRP A 107 5.14 -15.38 -0.74
CA TRP A 107 3.90 -15.63 -1.45
C TRP A 107 2.89 -14.51 -1.11
N VAL A 108 2.35 -13.91 -2.15
CA VAL A 108 1.36 -12.81 -2.05
C VAL A 108 0.05 -13.25 -2.68
N MET A 109 -1.07 -12.84 -2.07
CA MET A 109 -2.42 -13.08 -2.60
C MET A 109 -3.01 -11.78 -3.15
N ARG A 110 -3.62 -11.84 -4.34
CA ARG A 110 -4.29 -10.70 -4.99
C ARG A 110 -5.68 -10.45 -4.40
N ILE A 111 -5.75 -10.20 -3.11
CA ILE A 111 -7.03 -9.97 -2.42
C ILE A 111 -7.78 -8.74 -2.94
N THR A 112 -7.06 -7.74 -3.42
CA THR A 112 -7.62 -6.48 -3.95
C THR A 112 -8.44 -6.67 -5.24
N GLU A 113 -8.26 -7.77 -5.99
CA GLU A 113 -9.11 -8.08 -7.14
C GLU A 113 -10.59 -8.31 -6.74
N TYR A 114 -10.84 -8.64 -5.47
CA TYR A 114 -12.19 -8.84 -4.93
C TYR A 114 -12.77 -7.61 -4.23
N ALA A 115 -12.02 -6.52 -4.10
CA ALA A 115 -12.43 -5.35 -3.31
C ALA A 115 -13.76 -4.75 -3.82
N ASP A 116 -13.90 -4.53 -5.12
CA ASP A 116 -15.14 -4.02 -5.72
C ASP A 116 -16.33 -4.94 -5.48
N ARG A 117 -16.11 -6.25 -5.67
CA ARG A 117 -17.16 -7.24 -5.44
C ARG A 117 -17.59 -7.30 -3.98
N LEU A 118 -16.62 -7.26 -3.04
CA LEU A 118 -16.94 -7.24 -1.60
C LEU A 118 -17.79 -6.02 -1.23
N LEU A 119 -17.55 -4.86 -1.85
CA LEU A 119 -18.37 -3.67 -1.64
C LEU A 119 -19.77 -3.82 -2.22
N ASP A 120 -19.88 -4.31 -3.46
CA ASP A 120 -21.16 -4.52 -4.15
C ASP A 120 -22.03 -5.53 -3.37
N ASP A 121 -21.44 -6.66 -2.95
CA ASP A 121 -22.14 -7.75 -2.26
C ASP A 121 -22.66 -7.34 -0.85
N LEU A 122 -22.13 -6.24 -0.24
CA LEU A 122 -22.64 -5.72 1.04
C LEU A 122 -24.09 -5.26 0.99
N ASP A 123 -24.54 -4.77 -0.16
CA ASP A 123 -25.90 -4.24 -0.29
C ASP A 123 -26.96 -5.33 -0.19
N ASP A 124 -26.63 -6.55 -0.60
CA ASP A 124 -27.50 -7.72 -0.57
C ASP A 124 -27.55 -8.41 0.82
N LEU A 125 -26.70 -8.02 1.76
CA LEU A 125 -26.65 -8.63 3.09
C LEU A 125 -27.67 -8.00 4.05
N ASP A 126 -28.34 -8.83 4.82
CA ASP A 126 -29.20 -8.41 5.95
C ASP A 126 -28.33 -8.17 7.20
N TRP A 127 -27.43 -7.18 7.12
CA TRP A 127 -26.55 -6.78 8.21
C TRP A 127 -26.88 -5.38 8.72
N PRO A 128 -26.62 -5.09 10.01
CA PRO A 128 -26.72 -3.73 10.53
C PRO A 128 -25.88 -2.73 9.72
N GLU A 129 -26.41 -1.55 9.45
CA GLU A 129 -25.74 -0.56 8.62
C GLU A 129 -24.40 -0.10 9.21
N SER A 130 -24.25 -0.11 10.53
CA SER A 130 -22.97 0.18 11.20
C SER A 130 -21.86 -0.80 10.78
N ILE A 131 -22.19 -2.09 10.62
CA ILE A 131 -21.23 -3.11 10.16
C ILE A 131 -20.92 -2.92 8.68
N LYS A 132 -21.94 -2.68 7.84
CA LYS A 132 -21.71 -2.40 6.40
C LYS A 132 -20.82 -1.17 6.21
N SER A 133 -21.07 -0.10 6.97
CA SER A 133 -20.24 1.11 6.93
C SER A 133 -18.80 0.85 7.36
N SER A 134 -18.59 0.04 8.41
CA SER A 134 -17.24 -0.35 8.83
C SER A 134 -16.51 -1.14 7.73
N GLN A 135 -17.19 -2.05 7.04
CA GLN A 135 -16.62 -2.81 5.93
C GLN A 135 -16.28 -1.91 4.73
N ARG A 136 -17.18 -0.98 4.37
CA ARG A 136 -16.93 0.00 3.30
C ARG A 136 -15.73 0.88 3.62
N ASN A 137 -15.65 1.37 4.86
CA ASN A 137 -14.53 2.20 5.32
C ASN A 137 -13.21 1.42 5.35
N TRP A 138 -13.23 0.14 5.72
CA TRP A 138 -12.05 -0.72 5.72
C TRP A 138 -11.49 -0.92 4.32
N ILE A 139 -12.33 -1.17 3.32
CA ILE A 139 -11.91 -1.29 1.91
C ILE A 139 -11.45 0.06 1.37
N GLY A 140 -12.08 1.16 1.80
CA GLY A 140 -11.65 2.52 1.54
C GLY A 140 -11.63 2.91 0.07
N LYS A 141 -12.61 2.43 -0.74
CA LYS A 141 -12.71 2.80 -2.15
C LYS A 141 -12.90 4.30 -2.29
N SER A 142 -11.99 4.95 -3.00
CA SER A 142 -12.05 6.37 -3.31
C SER A 142 -12.04 6.62 -4.83
N TYR A 143 -12.68 7.70 -5.23
CA TYR A 143 -12.66 8.19 -6.61
C TYR A 143 -11.92 9.51 -6.65
N GLY A 144 -11.04 9.65 -7.62
CA GLY A 144 -10.23 10.84 -7.76
C GLY A 144 -9.60 10.96 -9.14
N ALA A 145 -8.69 11.90 -9.26
CA ALA A 145 -7.91 12.13 -10.47
C ALA A 145 -6.42 12.08 -10.17
N GLU A 146 -5.64 11.62 -11.12
CA GLU A 146 -4.20 11.79 -11.11
C GLU A 146 -3.84 13.09 -11.82
N ILE A 147 -3.00 13.90 -11.18
CA ILE A 147 -2.53 15.18 -11.70
C ILE A 147 -1.02 15.13 -11.78
N SER A 148 -0.49 15.51 -12.94
CA SER A 148 0.94 15.50 -13.21
C SER A 148 1.56 16.86 -12.92
N PHE A 149 2.53 16.90 -12.01
CA PHE A 149 3.35 18.07 -11.67
C PHE A 149 4.75 17.90 -12.26
N SER A 150 5.19 18.83 -13.10
CA SER A 150 6.52 18.78 -13.70
C SER A 150 7.55 19.35 -12.72
N VAL A 151 8.61 18.60 -12.47
CA VAL A 151 9.82 19.09 -11.76
C VAL A 151 10.80 19.69 -12.76
N ASN A 152 11.01 18.97 -13.87
CA ASN A 152 11.78 19.39 -15.02
C ASN A 152 11.23 18.66 -16.27
N PRO A 153 11.73 18.90 -17.49
CA PRO A 153 11.20 18.27 -18.71
C PRO A 153 11.18 16.73 -18.71
N GLU A 154 12.07 16.11 -17.93
CA GLU A 154 12.24 14.65 -17.91
C GLU A 154 11.59 13.99 -16.67
N LEU A 155 11.20 14.78 -15.66
CA LEU A 155 10.71 14.25 -14.38
C LEU A 155 9.35 14.84 -14.00
N ILE A 156 8.38 13.96 -13.87
CA ILE A 156 7.00 14.26 -13.53
C ILE A 156 6.65 13.54 -12.22
N ILE A 157 5.96 14.23 -11.32
CA ILE A 157 5.35 13.67 -10.13
C ILE A 157 3.85 13.57 -10.37
N ASN A 158 3.31 12.35 -10.35
CA ASN A 158 1.87 12.14 -10.40
C ASN A 158 1.31 12.12 -8.98
N VAL A 159 0.29 12.92 -8.76
CA VAL A 159 -0.42 13.05 -7.48
C VAL A 159 -1.83 12.55 -7.65
N PHE A 160 -2.26 11.60 -6.82
CA PHE A 160 -3.67 11.22 -6.72
C PHE A 160 -4.40 12.15 -5.75
N THR A 161 -5.55 12.67 -6.16
CA THR A 161 -6.41 13.48 -5.29
C THR A 161 -7.89 13.20 -5.50
N THR A 162 -8.67 13.17 -4.43
CA THR A 162 -10.14 13.11 -4.46
C THR A 162 -10.78 14.48 -4.69
N ARG A 163 -9.98 15.57 -4.62
CA ARG A 163 -10.42 16.96 -4.76
C ARG A 163 -9.61 17.69 -5.83
N PRO A 164 -9.69 17.26 -7.11
CA PRO A 164 -8.95 17.91 -8.20
C PRO A 164 -9.35 19.37 -8.41
N ASP A 165 -10.54 19.76 -7.99
CA ASP A 165 -11.07 21.12 -8.01
C ASP A 165 -10.22 22.12 -7.20
N THR A 166 -9.49 21.64 -6.20
CA THR A 166 -8.68 22.50 -5.30
C THR A 166 -7.27 22.79 -5.80
N ILE A 167 -6.89 22.29 -6.97
CA ILE A 167 -5.51 22.37 -7.52
C ILE A 167 -4.93 23.78 -7.57
N TYR A 168 -5.76 24.80 -7.80
CA TYR A 168 -5.32 26.19 -7.81
C TYR A 168 -4.78 26.68 -6.47
N GLY A 169 -5.26 26.06 -5.38
CA GLY A 169 -4.83 26.32 -3.99
C GLY A 169 -3.68 25.45 -3.52
N ALA A 170 -3.16 24.55 -4.36
CA ALA A 170 -2.03 23.72 -3.99
C ALA A 170 -0.77 24.56 -3.82
N THR A 171 -0.17 24.53 -2.63
CA THR A 171 0.97 25.36 -2.24
C THR A 171 2.26 24.58 -2.08
N TYR A 172 2.20 23.25 -1.89
CA TYR A 172 3.35 22.34 -1.85
C TYR A 172 2.94 20.92 -2.21
N LEU A 173 3.93 20.09 -2.55
CA LEU A 173 3.78 18.65 -2.72
C LEU A 173 4.46 17.93 -1.58
N VAL A 174 3.91 16.78 -1.20
CA VAL A 174 4.51 15.90 -0.20
C VAL A 174 4.64 14.50 -0.79
N LEU A 175 5.83 13.92 -0.70
CA LEU A 175 6.13 12.56 -1.11
C LEU A 175 6.28 11.66 0.11
N ALA A 176 5.94 10.39 -0.06
CA ALA A 176 6.34 9.38 0.89
C ALA A 176 7.88 9.32 0.99
N PRO A 177 8.47 9.18 2.18
CA PRO A 177 9.93 9.15 2.34
C PRO A 177 10.63 8.08 1.50
N GLU A 178 9.99 6.96 1.27
CA GLU A 178 10.47 5.81 0.49
C GLU A 178 10.21 5.94 -1.03
N ASN A 179 9.58 7.02 -1.49
CA ASN A 179 9.30 7.22 -2.91
C ASN A 179 10.60 7.36 -3.71
N SER A 180 10.77 6.55 -4.76
CA SER A 180 11.99 6.51 -5.57
C SER A 180 12.33 7.84 -6.28
N ILE A 181 11.37 8.75 -6.40
CA ILE A 181 11.58 10.09 -6.97
C ILE A 181 12.43 10.95 -6.03
N VAL A 182 12.36 10.74 -4.71
CA VAL A 182 13.10 11.53 -3.72
C VAL A 182 14.58 11.56 -4.01
N GLU A 183 15.20 10.41 -4.30
CA GLU A 183 16.63 10.32 -4.63
C GLU A 183 17.02 11.12 -5.89
N LYS A 184 16.08 11.31 -6.82
CA LYS A 184 16.31 12.01 -8.10
C LYS A 184 16.18 13.53 -7.99
N ILE A 185 15.48 14.02 -6.97
CA ILE A 185 15.14 15.45 -6.83
C ILE A 185 15.85 16.12 -5.67
N VAL A 186 16.34 15.36 -4.70
CA VAL A 186 17.01 15.91 -3.51
C VAL A 186 18.25 16.70 -3.90
N THR A 187 18.37 17.94 -3.38
CA THR A 187 19.57 18.76 -3.56
C THR A 187 20.70 18.31 -2.64
N ASP A 188 21.95 18.61 -3.00
CA ASP A 188 23.11 18.16 -2.22
C ASP A 188 23.06 18.67 -0.77
N ASP A 189 22.57 19.87 -0.55
CA ASP A 189 22.44 20.49 0.78
C ASP A 189 21.41 19.75 1.66
N GLN A 190 20.41 19.10 1.06
CA GLN A 190 19.32 18.43 1.79
C GLN A 190 19.54 16.91 1.95
N LYS A 191 20.53 16.34 1.27
CA LYS A 191 20.75 14.87 1.27
C LYS A 191 20.85 14.26 2.65
N ASN A 192 21.60 14.89 3.56
CA ASN A 192 21.84 14.34 4.89
C ASN A 192 20.57 14.36 5.73
N GLU A 193 19.81 15.44 5.68
CA GLU A 193 18.58 15.60 6.44
C GLU A 193 17.49 14.65 5.91
N ILE A 194 17.35 14.56 4.60
CA ILE A 194 16.44 13.61 3.93
C ILE A 194 16.75 12.18 4.33
N LYS A 195 18.03 11.77 4.28
CA LYS A 195 18.45 10.41 4.65
C LYS A 195 18.14 10.08 6.11
N ASN A 196 18.43 10.99 7.01
CA ASN A 196 18.10 10.82 8.43
C ASN A 196 16.59 10.68 8.63
N TYR A 197 15.80 11.50 7.96
CA TYR A 197 14.34 11.42 8.03
C TYR A 197 13.80 10.10 7.47
N GLN A 198 14.34 9.61 6.35
CA GLN A 198 13.99 8.31 5.78
C GLN A 198 14.27 7.15 6.73
N GLU A 199 15.39 7.19 7.46
CA GLU A 199 15.71 6.16 8.46
C GLU A 199 14.73 6.17 9.64
N ILE A 200 14.35 7.35 10.13
CA ILE A 200 13.32 7.49 11.17
C ILE A 200 11.96 6.99 10.66
N ALA A 201 11.56 7.34 9.45
CA ALA A 201 10.30 6.90 8.87
C ALA A 201 10.23 5.38 8.67
N LYS A 202 11.36 4.74 8.30
CA LYS A 202 11.46 3.28 8.15
C LYS A 202 11.25 2.52 9.47
N SER A 203 11.55 3.12 10.61
CA SER A 203 11.34 2.49 11.92
C SER A 203 9.88 2.47 12.36
N LYS A 204 8.99 3.24 11.70
CA LYS A 204 7.57 3.32 12.01
C LYS A 204 6.76 2.36 11.12
N SER A 205 5.75 1.71 11.69
CA SER A 205 4.76 0.95 10.91
C SER A 205 3.80 1.88 10.17
N ASP A 206 3.17 1.39 9.10
CA ASP A 206 2.17 2.17 8.36
C ASP A 206 0.99 2.57 9.24
N LEU A 207 0.63 1.72 10.22
CA LEU A 207 -0.41 2.02 11.20
C LEU A 207 -0.01 3.19 12.12
N GLU A 208 1.19 3.16 12.66
CA GLU A 208 1.72 4.27 13.49
C GLU A 208 1.81 5.57 12.71
N ARG A 209 2.18 5.51 11.43
CA ARG A 209 2.22 6.68 10.53
C ARG A 209 0.83 7.26 10.29
N GLN A 210 -0.22 6.42 10.26
CA GLN A 210 -1.61 6.86 10.13
C GLN A 210 -2.18 7.41 11.44
N GLU A 211 -1.87 6.80 12.59
CA GLU A 211 -2.39 7.21 13.90
C GLU A 211 -1.73 8.48 14.45
N ASN A 212 -0.43 8.66 14.19
CA ASN A 212 0.36 9.80 14.66
C ASN A 212 0.20 11.09 13.83
N GLN A 213 -0.87 11.21 13.05
CA GLN A 213 -1.15 12.40 12.24
C GLN A 213 -1.32 13.71 13.03
N LYS A 214 -1.34 13.67 14.35
CA LYS A 214 -1.45 14.85 15.22
C LYS A 214 -0.19 15.72 15.26
N ILE A 215 0.99 15.13 15.02
CA ILE A 215 2.25 15.88 14.94
C ILE A 215 2.84 15.57 13.58
N LYS A 216 2.61 16.46 12.64
CA LYS A 216 3.19 16.34 11.30
C LYS A 216 4.64 16.77 11.32
N THR A 217 5.48 15.93 10.77
CA THR A 217 6.88 16.21 10.53
C THR A 217 7.18 16.08 9.05
N GLY A 218 8.19 16.76 8.56
CA GLY A 218 8.59 16.67 7.17
C GLY A 218 9.88 17.41 6.92
N VAL A 219 10.54 17.05 5.82
CA VAL A 219 11.79 17.66 5.38
C VAL A 219 11.66 18.16 3.94
N PHE A 220 12.16 19.37 3.71
CA PHE A 220 12.20 19.94 2.37
C PHE A 220 13.26 19.25 1.51
N THR A 221 12.91 18.88 0.27
CA THR A 221 13.85 18.19 -0.63
C THR A 221 14.84 19.13 -1.33
N GLY A 222 14.65 20.46 -1.24
CA GLY A 222 15.38 21.46 -2.02
C GLY A 222 14.80 21.67 -3.42
N ALA A 223 13.89 20.81 -3.86
CA ALA A 223 13.32 20.85 -5.21
C ALA A 223 11.92 21.49 -5.25
N PHE A 224 11.51 21.87 -6.44
CA PHE A 224 10.22 22.48 -6.72
C PHE A 224 9.54 21.79 -7.89
N ALA A 225 8.22 21.75 -7.87
CA ALA A 225 7.40 21.34 -8.99
C ALA A 225 6.58 22.52 -9.54
N ILE A 226 6.14 22.41 -10.78
CA ILE A 226 5.25 23.37 -11.42
C ILE A 226 3.81 22.90 -11.26
N ASN A 227 2.97 23.71 -10.64
CA ASN A 227 1.53 23.47 -10.61
C ASN A 227 0.97 23.67 -12.03
N PRO A 228 0.37 22.63 -12.63
CA PRO A 228 -0.02 22.66 -14.05
C PRO A 228 -1.14 23.65 -14.36
N MET A 229 -1.90 24.09 -13.37
CA MET A 229 -3.02 25.01 -13.57
C MET A 229 -2.65 26.47 -13.30
N SER A 230 -1.83 26.73 -12.28
CA SER A 230 -1.44 28.07 -11.90
C SER A 230 -0.07 28.51 -12.46
N ASN A 231 0.70 27.57 -13.02
CA ASN A 231 2.10 27.74 -13.48
C ASN A 231 3.05 28.25 -12.36
N LYS A 232 2.67 28.14 -11.10
CA LYS A 232 3.51 28.53 -9.97
C LYS A 232 4.45 27.39 -9.59
N LYS A 233 5.67 27.78 -9.19
CA LYS A 233 6.60 26.85 -8.52
C LYS A 233 6.13 26.60 -7.10
N ILE A 234 6.00 25.34 -6.72
CA ILE A 234 5.66 24.91 -5.37
C ILE A 234 6.73 23.96 -4.84
N PRO A 235 7.13 24.05 -3.54
CA PRO A 235 8.16 23.23 -2.96
C PRO A 235 7.70 21.79 -2.82
N ILE A 236 8.68 20.86 -2.80
CA ILE A 236 8.46 19.44 -2.63
C ILE A 236 9.06 19.02 -1.29
N TRP A 237 8.25 18.41 -0.45
CA TRP A 237 8.61 17.89 0.87
C TRP A 237 8.51 16.37 0.89
N ILE A 238 9.17 15.73 1.86
CA ILE A 238 8.86 14.37 2.27
C ILE A 238 8.22 14.40 3.64
N SER A 239 7.26 13.51 3.88
CA SER A 239 6.66 13.34 5.20
C SER A 239 6.15 11.91 5.39
N ASP A 240 6.27 11.40 6.61
CA ASP A 240 5.93 10.04 6.98
C ASP A 240 4.41 9.77 7.05
N TYR A 241 3.56 10.81 7.08
CA TYR A 241 2.11 10.62 6.99
C TYR A 241 1.64 10.26 5.57
N VAL A 242 2.47 10.48 4.55
CA VAL A 242 2.21 10.03 3.18
C VAL A 242 2.73 8.61 3.01
N LEU A 243 1.84 7.68 2.65
CA LEU A 243 2.19 6.29 2.45
C LEU A 243 2.42 5.98 0.97
N SER A 244 3.47 5.24 0.65
CA SER A 244 3.75 4.78 -0.72
C SER A 244 2.73 3.78 -1.22
N SER A 245 2.03 3.09 -0.31
CA SER A 245 0.97 2.14 -0.61
C SER A 245 -0.37 2.80 -0.98
N TYR A 246 -0.53 4.12 -0.76
CA TYR A 246 -1.75 4.85 -1.09
C TYR A 246 -1.56 5.77 -2.30
N GLY A 247 -2.40 5.57 -3.33
CA GLY A 247 -2.35 6.33 -4.57
C GLY A 247 -0.99 6.20 -5.26
N THR A 248 -0.34 7.33 -5.50
CA THR A 248 0.99 7.42 -6.15
C THR A 248 2.14 7.58 -5.15
N GLY A 249 1.87 7.54 -3.84
CA GLY A 249 2.84 7.90 -2.81
C GLY A 249 3.24 9.38 -2.85
N ALA A 250 2.38 10.22 -3.43
CA ALA A 250 2.53 11.67 -3.53
C ALA A 250 1.17 12.36 -3.37
N ILE A 251 1.15 13.46 -2.64
CA ILE A 251 -0.04 14.29 -2.45
C ILE A 251 0.25 15.75 -2.77
N MET A 252 -0.77 16.50 -3.15
CA MET A 252 -0.74 17.96 -3.15
C MET A 252 -1.38 18.47 -1.87
N ALA A 253 -0.73 19.43 -1.22
CA ALA A 253 -1.24 20.06 -0.02
C ALA A 253 -1.96 21.37 -0.37
N VAL A 254 -3.17 21.53 0.21
CA VAL A 254 -4.06 22.66 -0.07
C VAL A 254 -4.55 23.28 1.24
N PRO A 255 -3.71 24.07 1.92
CA PRO A 255 -4.01 24.64 3.24
C PRO A 255 -5.33 25.41 3.36
N ALA A 256 -5.80 26.00 2.26
CA ALA A 256 -7.07 26.73 2.25
C ALA A 256 -8.33 25.83 2.27
N HIS A 257 -8.18 24.52 2.03
CA HIS A 257 -9.28 23.57 1.90
C HIS A 257 -9.11 22.32 2.78
N ASP A 258 -7.94 22.10 3.37
CA ASP A 258 -7.67 21.00 4.30
C ASP A 258 -6.94 21.54 5.52
N GLU A 259 -7.59 21.45 6.67
CA GLU A 259 -7.04 21.91 7.96
C GLU A 259 -5.75 21.17 8.32
N ARG A 260 -5.63 19.91 7.88
CA ARG A 260 -4.43 19.10 8.09
C ARG A 260 -3.21 19.62 7.32
N ASP A 261 -3.44 20.32 6.20
CA ASP A 261 -2.38 20.92 5.40
C ASP A 261 -2.01 22.33 5.89
N TYR A 262 -2.90 22.93 6.70
CA TYR A 262 -2.70 24.29 7.23
C TYR A 262 -1.81 24.31 8.48
N GLU A 263 -1.96 23.32 9.37
CA GLU A 263 -1.16 23.16 10.59
C GLU A 263 0.31 22.80 10.29
#